data_82340a135e1b7a154ec3680a80e3ca89
#
_entry.id   82340a135e1b7a154ec3680a80e3ca89
#
_cell.length_a   1.000
_cell.length_b   1.000
_cell.length_c   1.000
_cell.angle_alpha   90.00
_cell.angle_beta   90.00
_cell.angle_gamma   90.00
#
_symmetry.space_group_name_H-M   'P 1'
#
loop_
_entity.id
_entity.type
_entity.pdbx_description
1 polymer ?
#
loop_
_entity_poly.entity_id
_entity_poly.type
_entity_poly.pdbx_seq_one_letter_code
_entity_poly.pdbx_strand_id
1 'polypeptide(L)'
;QQLRKFAVAKAGSEDVILFADSDMLFVRPFDLTSLSDDGAIRLYRKPDAITAEMARHIPWCTHASTLLGLDAPAFPSPDYINNLVSWRRDHVLALLDHVESVSGRDWVSAIARERQFSEYMIYGYFVERVLGLEAAGHWPDARELCKVYWFSEDAAGMDRLASFEEVL
;
A
#
# COMPACT_ATOMS: atom_id res chain seq x y z
N GLN A 1 -12.36 -5.82 4.42
CA GLN A 1 -11.92 -5.20 3.16
C GLN A 1 -10.45 -5.51 2.86
N GLN A 2 -9.53 -5.31 3.78
CA GLN A 2 -8.08 -5.47 3.61
C GLN A 2 -7.66 -6.87 3.11
N LEU A 3 -8.13 -7.95 3.74
CA LEU A 3 -7.85 -9.32 3.29
C LEU A 3 -8.36 -9.62 1.86
N ARG A 4 -9.41 -8.90 1.41
CA ARG A 4 -9.95 -9.09 0.06
C ARG A 4 -8.98 -8.70 -1.03
N LYS A 5 -8.11 -7.69 -0.81
CA LYS A 5 -7.09 -7.28 -1.77
C LYS A 5 -6.11 -8.44 -2.04
N PHE A 6 -5.64 -9.11 -1.01
CA PHE A 6 -4.81 -10.31 -1.16
C PHE A 6 -5.54 -11.47 -1.83
N ALA A 7 -6.80 -11.71 -1.44
CA ALA A 7 -7.61 -12.77 -2.04
C ALA A 7 -7.89 -12.54 -3.54
N VAL A 8 -8.18 -11.29 -3.94
CA VAL A 8 -8.36 -10.91 -5.34
C VAL A 8 -7.06 -11.13 -6.12
N ALA A 9 -5.92 -10.70 -5.58
CA ALA A 9 -4.63 -10.93 -6.23
C ALA A 9 -4.32 -12.43 -6.37
N LYS A 10 -4.65 -13.24 -5.36
CA LYS A 10 -4.46 -14.71 -5.41
C LYS A 10 -5.35 -15.38 -6.46
N ALA A 11 -6.60 -14.93 -6.59
CA ALA A 11 -7.59 -15.52 -7.51
C ALA A 11 -7.47 -15.00 -8.95
N GLY A 12 -6.88 -13.84 -9.15
CA GLY A 12 -6.72 -13.20 -10.46
C GLY A 12 -5.66 -13.87 -11.33
N SER A 13 -5.60 -13.47 -12.60
CA SER A 13 -4.63 -13.91 -13.60
C SER A 13 -3.69 -12.79 -14.06
N GLU A 14 -4.04 -11.55 -13.76
CA GLU A 14 -3.30 -10.37 -14.21
C GLU A 14 -1.99 -10.21 -13.46
N ASP A 15 -0.92 -9.84 -14.16
CA ASP A 15 0.40 -9.67 -13.57
C ASP A 15 0.47 -8.47 -12.62
N VAL A 16 -0.25 -7.40 -12.95
CA VAL A 16 -0.33 -6.17 -12.16
C VAL A 16 -1.78 -5.85 -11.83
N ILE A 17 -2.04 -5.55 -10.57
CA ILE A 17 -3.36 -5.25 -10.05
C ILE A 17 -3.35 -3.81 -9.53
N LEU A 18 -4.26 -3.00 -10.04
CA LEU A 18 -4.51 -1.66 -9.53
C LEU A 18 -5.66 -1.71 -8.52
N PHE A 19 -5.39 -1.29 -7.31
CA PHE A 19 -6.40 -1.11 -6.28
C PHE A 19 -6.77 0.37 -6.17
N ALA A 20 -8.05 0.64 -6.32
CA ALA A 20 -8.66 1.93 -6.04
C ALA A 20 -9.67 1.75 -4.91
N ASP A 21 -9.66 2.62 -3.92
CA ASP A 21 -10.64 2.55 -2.84
C ASP A 21 -12.03 2.94 -3.36
N SER A 22 -13.08 2.39 -2.77
CA SER A 22 -14.46 2.48 -3.30
C SER A 22 -15.09 3.87 -3.23
N ASP A 23 -14.48 4.77 -2.50
CA ASP A 23 -14.88 6.16 -2.28
C ASP A 23 -14.04 7.16 -3.10
N MET A 24 -13.39 6.68 -4.15
CA MET A 24 -12.64 7.50 -5.10
C MET A 24 -13.51 7.97 -6.27
N LEU A 25 -13.26 9.18 -6.71
CA LEU A 25 -13.79 9.74 -7.95
C LEU A 25 -12.64 10.13 -8.88
N PHE A 26 -12.63 9.59 -10.09
CA PHE A 26 -11.70 10.04 -11.14
C PHE A 26 -12.26 11.29 -11.78
N VAL A 27 -11.59 12.42 -11.56
CA VAL A 27 -12.04 13.76 -12.00
C VAL A 27 -11.43 14.20 -13.33
N ARG A 28 -10.49 13.41 -13.85
CA ARG A 28 -9.85 13.62 -15.18
C ARG A 28 -9.43 12.28 -15.78
N PRO A 29 -9.13 12.23 -17.08
CA PRO A 29 -8.52 11.05 -17.67
C PRO A 29 -7.26 10.64 -16.91
N PHE A 30 -7.15 9.36 -16.59
CA PHE A 30 -6.03 8.77 -15.88
C PHE A 30 -5.28 7.83 -16.81
N ASP A 31 -3.98 8.03 -16.93
CA ASP A 31 -3.12 7.19 -17.74
C ASP A 31 -2.37 6.19 -16.85
N LEU A 32 -2.55 4.90 -17.12
CA LEU A 32 -1.87 3.82 -16.42
C LEU A 32 -0.35 3.84 -16.62
N THR A 33 0.16 4.50 -17.63
CA THR A 33 1.61 4.69 -17.85
C THR A 33 2.27 5.46 -16.70
N SER A 34 1.50 6.28 -15.98
CA SER A 34 1.98 6.95 -14.76
C SER A 34 2.30 5.98 -13.61
N LEU A 35 1.87 4.73 -13.71
CA LEU A 35 2.08 3.68 -12.70
C LEU A 35 3.08 2.61 -13.12
N SER A 36 3.58 2.67 -14.37
CA SER A 36 4.57 1.72 -14.89
C SER A 36 5.60 2.43 -15.76
N ASP A 37 6.85 2.02 -15.63
CA ASP A 37 7.98 2.51 -16.43
C ASP A 37 8.94 1.35 -16.71
N ASP A 38 9.18 1.06 -18.00
CA ASP A 38 10.09 0.01 -18.49
C ASP A 38 9.94 -1.35 -17.73
N GLY A 39 8.68 -1.76 -17.49
CA GLY A 39 8.37 -3.00 -16.80
C GLY A 39 8.43 -2.94 -15.26
N ALA A 40 8.95 -1.87 -14.68
CA ALA A 40 8.82 -1.59 -13.26
C ALA A 40 7.46 -0.97 -12.96
N ILE A 41 6.93 -1.20 -11.77
CA ILE A 41 5.68 -0.59 -11.34
C ILE A 41 5.91 0.34 -10.14
N ARG A 42 5.08 1.36 -10.07
CA ARG A 42 5.10 2.33 -8.99
C ARG A 42 4.78 1.65 -7.66
N LEU A 43 5.61 1.87 -6.64
CA LEU A 43 5.27 1.65 -5.25
C LEU A 43 5.06 3.00 -4.57
N TYR A 44 3.83 3.30 -4.15
CA TYR A 44 3.66 4.47 -3.28
C TYR A 44 4.48 4.30 -2.02
N ARG A 45 5.40 5.23 -1.78
CA ARG A 45 6.31 5.22 -0.65
C ARG A 45 6.64 6.64 -0.25
N LYS A 46 6.11 7.08 0.86
CA LYS A 46 6.43 8.38 1.46
C LYS A 46 7.48 8.19 2.55
N PRO A 47 8.73 8.60 2.32
CA PRO A 47 9.80 8.39 3.29
C PRO A 47 9.51 9.16 4.58
N ASP A 48 9.93 8.60 5.71
CA ASP A 48 9.89 9.23 7.05
C ASP A 48 8.51 9.78 7.46
N ALA A 49 7.43 9.27 6.86
CA ALA A 49 6.09 9.81 7.06
C ALA A 49 5.41 9.32 8.33
N ILE A 50 5.79 8.14 8.83
CA ILE A 50 5.24 7.59 10.08
C ILE A 50 6.22 7.85 11.21
N THR A 51 5.86 8.71 12.15
CA THR A 51 6.68 9.06 13.31
C THR A 51 6.27 8.30 14.58
N ALA A 52 7.10 8.35 15.61
CA ALA A 52 6.84 7.68 16.89
C ALA A 52 5.61 8.25 17.64
N GLU A 53 5.16 9.45 17.29
CA GLU A 53 3.97 10.10 17.86
C GLU A 53 2.67 9.63 17.21
N MET A 54 2.75 8.96 16.07
CA MET A 54 1.58 8.49 15.32
C MET A 54 1.05 7.16 15.88
N ALA A 55 0.51 7.19 17.09
CA ALA A 55 0.09 6.02 17.86
C ALA A 55 -0.81 5.04 17.09
N ARG A 56 -1.61 5.53 16.14
CA ARG A 56 -2.49 4.71 15.30
C ARG A 56 -1.73 3.88 14.25
N HIS A 57 -0.59 4.37 13.76
CA HIS A 57 0.19 3.73 12.69
C HIS A 57 1.23 2.75 13.23
N ILE A 58 1.71 2.96 14.47
CA ILE A 58 2.71 2.09 15.09
C ILE A 58 2.29 0.61 15.08
N PRO A 59 1.03 0.22 15.47
CA PRO A 59 0.58 -1.16 15.41
C PRO A 59 0.65 -1.75 14.00
N TRP A 60 0.38 -0.97 12.96
CA TRP A 60 0.44 -1.45 11.56
C TRP A 60 1.87 -1.78 11.14
N CYS A 61 2.83 -0.91 11.48
CA CYS A 61 4.25 -1.13 11.22
C CYS A 61 4.76 -2.36 12.00
N THR A 62 4.41 -2.45 13.28
CA THR A 62 4.83 -3.55 14.16
C THR A 62 4.26 -4.89 13.67
N HIS A 63 2.98 -4.91 13.32
CA HIS A 63 2.35 -6.13 12.83
C HIS A 63 2.95 -6.57 11.49
N ALA A 64 3.18 -5.64 10.55
CA ALA A 64 3.84 -5.94 9.29
C ALA A 64 5.25 -6.54 9.51
N SER A 65 6.06 -5.94 10.39
CA SER A 65 7.38 -6.46 10.73
C SER A 65 7.30 -7.87 11.33
N THR A 66 6.39 -8.10 12.28
CA THR A 66 6.21 -9.41 12.93
C THR A 66 5.78 -10.48 11.93
N LEU A 67 4.81 -10.18 11.05
CA LEU A 67 4.34 -11.12 10.02
C LEU A 67 5.45 -11.53 9.05
N LEU A 68 6.39 -10.64 8.78
CA LEU A 68 7.47 -10.86 7.83
C LEU A 68 8.77 -11.37 8.50
N GLY A 69 8.77 -11.60 9.82
CA GLY A 69 9.96 -12.04 10.54
C GLY A 69 11.08 -10.99 10.57
N LEU A 70 10.72 -9.72 10.44
CA LEU A 70 11.65 -8.59 10.48
C LEU A 70 11.83 -8.07 11.91
N ASP A 71 12.93 -7.37 12.14
CA ASP A 71 13.15 -6.62 13.37
C ASP A 71 12.06 -5.58 13.61
N ALA A 72 11.91 -5.17 14.88
CA ALA A 72 10.97 -4.12 15.25
C ALA A 72 11.21 -2.85 14.39
N PRO A 73 10.14 -2.18 13.93
CA PRO A 73 10.28 -1.01 13.06
C PRO A 73 10.97 0.13 13.81
N ALA A 74 11.93 0.77 13.15
CA ALA A 74 12.49 2.05 13.60
C ALA A 74 11.59 3.19 13.11
N PHE A 75 11.51 4.26 13.88
CA PHE A 75 10.79 5.48 13.50
C PHE A 75 11.77 6.66 13.41
N PRO A 76 11.59 7.55 12.41
CA PRO A 76 10.51 7.56 11.43
C PRO A 76 10.59 6.40 10.43
N SER A 77 9.43 5.94 9.96
CA SER A 77 9.27 4.83 9.02
C SER A 77 8.55 5.31 7.74
N PRO A 78 8.78 4.70 6.58
CA PRO A 78 8.02 5.04 5.38
C PRO A 78 6.56 4.65 5.51
N ASP A 79 5.69 5.41 4.83
CA ASP A 79 4.27 5.11 4.66
C ASP A 79 4.01 4.62 3.23
N TYR A 80 3.23 3.53 3.11
CA TYR A 80 2.82 2.92 1.84
C TYR A 80 1.31 3.01 1.59
N ILE A 81 0.60 3.73 2.48
CA ILE A 81 -0.86 3.81 2.44
C ILE A 81 -1.28 4.89 1.46
N ASN A 82 -2.00 4.49 0.42
CA ASN A 82 -2.60 5.40 -0.54
C ASN A 82 -3.91 4.80 -1.09
N ASN A 83 -4.80 5.66 -1.59
CA ASN A 83 -6.09 5.24 -2.13
C ASN A 83 -5.99 4.61 -3.52
N LEU A 84 -4.86 4.84 -4.22
CA LEU A 84 -4.58 4.27 -5.53
C LEU A 84 -3.18 3.64 -5.52
N VAL A 85 -3.12 2.32 -5.54
CA VAL A 85 -1.86 1.56 -5.47
C VAL A 85 -1.82 0.46 -6.50
N SER A 86 -0.62 0.17 -7.00
CA SER A 86 -0.35 -0.94 -7.91
C SER A 86 0.46 -2.02 -7.21
N TRP A 87 0.03 -3.28 -7.33
CA TRP A 87 0.72 -4.44 -6.80
C TRP A 87 1.03 -5.44 -7.90
N ARG A 88 2.17 -6.11 -7.80
CA ARG A 88 2.45 -7.26 -8.64
C ARG A 88 1.85 -8.50 -8.01
N ARG A 89 1.16 -9.29 -8.84
CA ARG A 89 0.52 -10.52 -8.39
C ARG A 89 1.52 -11.55 -7.87
N ASP A 90 2.61 -11.77 -8.59
CA ASP A 90 3.69 -12.68 -8.18
C ASP A 90 4.26 -12.31 -6.81
N HIS A 91 4.42 -11.03 -6.52
CA HIS A 91 4.86 -10.57 -5.20
C HIS A 91 3.81 -10.79 -4.11
N VAL A 92 2.51 -10.65 -4.43
CA VAL A 92 1.46 -10.99 -3.47
C VAL A 92 1.49 -12.48 -3.15
N LEU A 93 1.63 -13.36 -4.15
CA LEU A 93 1.73 -14.79 -3.92
C LEU A 93 2.95 -15.12 -3.05
N ALA A 94 4.12 -14.59 -3.40
CA ALA A 94 5.34 -14.77 -2.62
C ALA A 94 5.22 -14.22 -1.18
N LEU A 95 4.54 -13.09 -1.00
CA LEU A 95 4.23 -12.53 0.33
C LEU A 95 3.39 -13.51 1.17
N LEU A 96 2.32 -14.05 0.59
CA LEU A 96 1.43 -14.96 1.31
C LEU A 96 2.17 -16.25 1.72
N ASP A 97 2.96 -16.83 0.82
CA ASP A 97 3.81 -18.00 1.11
C ASP A 97 4.85 -17.68 2.20
N HIS A 98 5.45 -16.48 2.15
CA HIS A 98 6.40 -16.01 3.15
C HIS A 98 5.74 -15.89 4.53
N VAL A 99 4.56 -15.27 4.61
CA VAL A 99 3.78 -15.13 5.85
C VAL A 99 3.43 -16.50 6.44
N GLU A 100 3.03 -17.45 5.60
CA GLU A 100 2.76 -18.83 6.04
C GLU A 100 4.02 -19.52 6.58
N SER A 101 5.15 -19.34 5.90
CA SER A 101 6.44 -19.89 6.32
C SER A 101 6.90 -19.31 7.67
N VAL A 102 6.80 -18.01 7.86
CA VAL A 102 7.23 -17.33 9.10
C VAL A 102 6.29 -17.65 10.26
N SER A 103 4.99 -17.64 10.02
CA SER A 103 3.98 -17.78 11.08
C SER A 103 3.65 -19.25 11.45
N GLY A 104 3.92 -20.19 10.53
CA GLY A 104 3.47 -21.58 10.65
C GLY A 104 1.95 -21.76 10.55
N ARG A 105 1.24 -20.77 9.99
CA ARG A 105 -0.23 -20.72 9.86
C ARG A 105 -0.61 -20.35 8.44
N ASP A 106 -1.86 -20.65 8.05
CA ASP A 106 -2.41 -20.07 6.82
C ASP A 106 -2.40 -18.53 6.89
N TRP A 107 -2.21 -17.90 5.74
CA TRP A 107 -2.01 -16.45 5.65
C TRP A 107 -3.20 -15.65 6.19
N VAL A 108 -4.45 -16.14 6.05
CA VAL A 108 -5.64 -15.47 6.57
C VAL A 108 -5.59 -15.42 8.08
N SER A 109 -5.34 -16.57 8.72
CA SER A 109 -5.22 -16.69 10.17
C SER A 109 -4.04 -15.89 10.72
N ALA A 110 -2.92 -15.85 9.99
CA ALA A 110 -1.74 -15.11 10.38
C ALA A 110 -1.99 -13.59 10.37
N ILE A 111 -2.50 -13.05 9.24
CA ILE A 111 -2.76 -11.61 9.09
C ILE A 111 -3.90 -11.15 10.00
N ALA A 112 -4.99 -11.93 10.11
CA ALA A 112 -6.16 -11.57 10.91
C ALA A 112 -5.96 -11.72 12.43
N ARG A 113 -4.80 -12.20 12.88
CA ARG A 113 -4.48 -12.33 14.30
C ARG A 113 -4.56 -10.98 15.03
N GLU A 114 -4.10 -9.94 14.38
CA GLU A 114 -4.20 -8.57 14.88
C GLU A 114 -5.37 -7.84 14.20
N ARG A 115 -6.16 -7.13 15.01
CA ARG A 115 -7.29 -6.34 14.49
C ARG A 115 -6.84 -5.06 13.79
N GLN A 116 -5.69 -4.55 14.18
CA GLN A 116 -5.11 -3.31 13.63
C GLN A 116 -3.95 -3.68 12.72
N PHE A 117 -4.23 -3.82 11.44
CA PHE A 117 -3.22 -4.02 10.41
C PHE A 117 -3.53 -3.17 9.17
N SER A 118 -2.53 -2.99 8.35
CA SER A 118 -2.66 -2.36 7.04
C SER A 118 -2.05 -3.28 5.98
N GLU A 119 -2.84 -3.67 5.01
CA GLU A 119 -2.40 -4.47 3.87
C GLU A 119 -1.34 -3.73 3.04
N TYR A 120 -1.44 -2.41 2.96
CA TYR A 120 -0.45 -1.57 2.28
C TYR A 120 0.91 -1.62 2.98
N MET A 121 0.92 -1.55 4.31
CA MET A 121 2.15 -1.65 5.09
C MET A 121 2.78 -3.04 4.97
N ILE A 122 1.97 -4.10 5.00
CA ILE A 122 2.45 -5.48 4.84
C ILE A 122 3.09 -5.66 3.46
N TYR A 123 2.42 -5.24 2.39
CA TYR A 123 2.95 -5.34 1.03
C TYR A 123 4.20 -4.46 0.84
N GLY A 124 4.15 -3.21 1.28
CA GLY A 124 5.27 -2.27 1.14
C GLY A 124 6.52 -2.75 1.88
N TYR A 125 6.38 -3.24 3.11
CA TYR A 125 7.50 -3.82 3.87
C TYR A 125 8.06 -5.07 3.21
N PHE A 126 7.20 -5.95 2.67
CA PHE A 126 7.66 -7.13 1.96
C PHE A 126 8.48 -6.77 0.74
N VAL A 127 7.97 -5.88 -0.11
CA VAL A 127 8.67 -5.45 -1.33
C VAL A 127 9.98 -4.76 -1.01
N GLU A 128 9.99 -3.82 -0.05
CA GLU A 128 11.20 -3.06 0.25
C GLU A 128 12.22 -3.84 1.09
N ARG A 129 11.76 -4.57 2.11
CA ARG A 129 12.66 -5.10 3.15
C ARG A 129 12.97 -6.58 2.98
N VAL A 130 12.12 -7.34 2.26
CA VAL A 130 12.34 -8.76 1.99
C VAL A 130 12.87 -8.97 0.57
N LEU A 131 12.24 -8.36 -0.44
CA LEU A 131 12.64 -8.54 -1.84
C LEU A 131 13.73 -7.54 -2.26
N GLY A 132 13.69 -6.31 -1.76
CA GLY A 132 14.46 -5.17 -2.27
C GLY A 132 13.77 -4.50 -3.46
N LEU A 133 13.60 -3.18 -3.40
CA LEU A 133 12.82 -2.40 -4.38
C LEU A 133 13.26 -2.63 -5.83
N GLU A 134 14.56 -2.52 -6.09
CA GLU A 134 15.11 -2.70 -7.43
C GLU A 134 14.92 -4.15 -7.94
N ALA A 135 15.27 -5.12 -7.11
CA ALA A 135 15.13 -6.54 -7.46
C ALA A 135 13.67 -6.94 -7.71
N ALA A 136 12.75 -6.28 -7.00
CA ALA A 136 11.30 -6.49 -7.16
C ALA A 136 10.71 -5.74 -8.38
N GLY A 137 11.50 -4.98 -9.14
CA GLY A 137 10.98 -4.18 -10.25
C GLY A 137 9.95 -3.14 -9.78
N HIS A 138 10.22 -2.51 -8.66
CA HIS A 138 9.44 -1.40 -8.14
C HIS A 138 10.28 -0.13 -8.06
N TRP A 139 9.64 1.00 -8.40
CA TRP A 139 10.23 2.31 -8.13
C TRP A 139 9.40 3.07 -7.08
N PRO A 140 10.07 3.60 -6.03
CA PRO A 140 9.39 4.32 -4.97
C PRO A 140 8.97 5.71 -5.44
N ASP A 141 7.73 6.09 -5.15
CA ASP A 141 7.19 7.40 -5.51
C ASP A 141 6.27 7.94 -4.41
N ALA A 142 6.60 9.12 -3.92
CA ALA A 142 5.84 9.79 -2.86
C ALA A 142 4.76 10.74 -3.39
N ARG A 143 4.58 10.87 -4.72
CA ARG A 143 3.57 11.75 -5.30
C ARG A 143 2.16 11.28 -4.92
N GLU A 144 1.36 12.22 -4.44
CA GLU A 144 -0.05 11.99 -4.17
C GLU A 144 -0.84 12.10 -5.49
N LEU A 145 -1.32 10.95 -5.98
CA LEU A 145 -2.18 10.92 -7.18
C LEU A 145 -3.66 11.16 -6.85
N CYS A 146 -3.99 11.18 -5.56
CA CYS A 146 -5.33 11.33 -5.05
C CYS A 146 -5.34 12.41 -3.97
N LYS A 147 -6.34 13.28 -3.98
CA LYS A 147 -6.59 14.15 -2.84
C LYS A 147 -7.60 13.46 -1.92
N VAL A 148 -7.29 13.39 -0.64
CA VAL A 148 -8.13 12.71 0.35
C VAL A 148 -8.84 13.75 1.21
N TYR A 149 -10.13 13.54 1.44
CA TYR A 149 -10.97 14.37 2.28
C TYR A 149 -11.50 13.50 3.43
N TRP A 150 -10.98 13.69 4.63
CA TRP A 150 -11.35 12.89 5.79
C TRP A 150 -12.53 13.45 6.57
N PHE A 151 -12.77 14.75 6.47
CA PHE A 151 -13.78 15.46 7.25
C PHE A 151 -14.64 16.35 6.36
N SER A 152 -15.86 16.66 6.85
CA SER A 152 -16.79 17.56 6.15
C SER A 152 -16.24 18.96 5.89
N GLU A 153 -15.34 19.42 6.75
CA GLU A 153 -14.66 20.72 6.59
C GLU A 153 -13.72 20.70 5.38
N ASP A 154 -13.10 19.57 5.11
CA ASP A 154 -12.24 19.39 3.92
C ASP A 154 -13.08 19.41 2.63
N ALA A 155 -14.33 18.94 2.71
CA ALA A 155 -15.26 18.91 1.57
C ALA A 155 -15.74 20.30 1.14
N ALA A 156 -15.67 21.31 2.01
CA ALA A 156 -15.95 22.70 1.64
C ALA A 156 -14.96 23.25 0.58
N GLY A 157 -13.83 22.59 0.39
CA GLY A 157 -12.89 22.86 -0.71
C GLY A 157 -13.23 22.17 -2.03
N MET A 158 -14.24 21.27 -2.07
CA MET A 158 -14.60 20.53 -3.30
C MET A 158 -15.15 21.43 -4.40
N ASP A 159 -15.80 22.55 -4.06
CA ASP A 159 -16.25 23.53 -5.05
C ASP A 159 -15.08 24.16 -5.82
N ARG A 160 -13.87 24.15 -5.26
CA ARG A 160 -12.63 24.55 -5.95
C ARG A 160 -12.07 23.47 -6.88
N LEU A 161 -12.53 22.23 -6.76
CA LEU A 161 -12.14 21.13 -7.65
C LEU A 161 -12.70 21.29 -9.08
N ALA A 162 -13.63 22.22 -9.31
CA ALA A 162 -14.05 22.61 -10.65
C ALA A 162 -12.92 23.28 -11.46
N SER A 163 -11.88 23.81 -10.78
CA SER A 163 -10.67 24.37 -11.40
C SER A 163 -9.46 23.49 -11.07
N PHE A 164 -9.43 22.27 -11.56
CA PHE A 164 -8.41 21.25 -11.29
C PHE A 164 -6.97 21.59 -11.71
N GLU A 165 -6.60 22.83 -11.78
CA GLU A 165 -5.25 23.28 -12.13
C GLU A 165 -4.21 23.05 -11.02
N GLU A 166 -4.64 22.78 -9.77
CA GLU A 166 -3.75 22.67 -8.60
C GLU A 166 -3.42 21.22 -8.15
N VAL A 167 -3.80 20.19 -8.89
CA VAL A 167 -3.65 18.79 -8.43
C VAL A 167 -2.58 18.02 -9.21
N LEU A 168 -1.62 18.72 -9.80
CA LEU A 168 -0.38 18.12 -10.33
C LEU A 168 0.84 18.82 -9.78
#